data_13dd0ac5ed8b6de3a2f5b78c38735cd0
#
_entry.id   13dd0ac5ed8b6de3a2f5b78c38735cd0
#
_cell.length_a   1.000
_cell.length_b   1.000
_cell.length_c   1.000
_cell.angle_alpha   90.00
_cell.angle_beta   90.00
_cell.angle_gamma   90.00
#
_symmetry.space_group_name_H-M   'P 1'
#
loop_
_entity.id
_entity.type
_entity.pdbx_description
1 polymer ?
#
loop_
_entity_poly.entity_id
_entity_poly.type
_entity_poly.pdbx_seq_one_letter_code
_entity_poly.pdbx_strand_id
1 'polypeptide(L)'
;MRLSYLFVSLLVSSAAQGQTCASLGVDAASTLTLTVALQRTRDCHPDVRAAAGALAAARADLIRSTQGPDPQLTLGAGSVGRDVGNGSLWSKTFDHSLRVDQTIERGGKPALRRAAAEALHEAYLADLTEALRRARLSVAQGHFELTAAVARRNETAAALGLANDAQRAQNLRVKAGDVAPIDATRLALDAVRVQADLRRVEANVHATRVQLTTMLGAESSVEVLRPVDPWAPAAGLPFSGSRTEPSSTGLRPDVVAAQMRLTAAEQARELARAQRVRDVSVGVQVDRWPVSATNASGTGNTVSVFFSVPLFVRHGLEGEIARAEVDLANARETVRRAQLAALSDLAQTRSRWAAAAVRRWLASDELAPAAERVAAGAELAYRRGATSLLDVFDARRSLRAPLRCWACCRWPSRMRSVRRLKGRWPSL
;
A
#
# COMPACT_ATOMS: atom_id res chain seq x y z
N MET A 1 41.44 23.06 -37.74
CA MET A 1 40.21 22.25 -37.63
C MET A 1 39.73 22.32 -36.16
N ARG A 2 38.67 23.06 -35.90
CA ARG A 2 38.09 23.25 -34.55
C ARG A 2 37.14 22.07 -34.26
N LEU A 3 37.50 21.20 -33.31
CA LEU A 3 36.61 20.20 -32.77
C LEU A 3 35.83 20.86 -31.64
N SER A 4 34.58 21.21 -31.90
CA SER A 4 33.64 21.69 -30.91
C SER A 4 33.10 20.46 -30.13
N TYR A 5 33.50 20.35 -28.88
CA TYR A 5 32.90 19.39 -27.96
C TYR A 5 31.51 19.93 -27.54
N LEU A 6 30.48 19.35 -28.11
CA LEU A 6 29.10 19.49 -27.65
C LEU A 6 28.92 18.56 -26.45
N PHE A 7 29.15 19.07 -25.25
CA PHE A 7 28.64 18.49 -24.00
C PHE A 7 27.13 18.74 -23.97
N VAL A 8 26.36 17.78 -24.48
CA VAL A 8 24.91 17.75 -24.23
C VAL A 8 24.70 17.19 -22.84
N SER A 9 24.78 18.09 -21.86
CA SER A 9 24.24 17.84 -20.53
C SER A 9 22.72 17.83 -20.64
N LEU A 10 22.15 16.63 -20.88
CA LEU A 10 20.73 16.37 -20.73
C LEU A 10 20.42 16.42 -19.23
N LEU A 11 20.18 17.63 -18.71
CA LEU A 11 19.49 17.86 -17.47
C LEU A 11 18.08 17.27 -17.64
N VAL A 12 17.92 15.99 -17.29
CA VAL A 12 16.62 15.41 -17.00
C VAL A 12 16.13 16.08 -15.72
N SER A 13 15.60 17.27 -15.90
CA SER A 13 14.72 17.87 -14.89
C SER A 13 13.46 17.03 -14.84
N SER A 14 13.51 15.91 -14.16
CA SER A 14 12.32 15.30 -13.60
C SER A 14 11.83 16.29 -12.55
N ALA A 15 11.07 17.29 -13.01
CA ALA A 15 10.13 17.99 -12.16
C ALA A 15 9.25 16.89 -11.58
N ALA A 16 9.64 16.36 -10.42
CA ALA A 16 8.76 15.70 -9.50
C ALA A 16 7.68 16.74 -9.23
N GLN A 17 6.59 16.67 -10.00
CA GLN A 17 5.34 17.32 -9.66
C GLN A 17 4.91 16.65 -8.36
N GLY A 18 5.48 17.14 -7.27
CA GLY A 18 4.98 16.95 -5.94
C GLY A 18 3.59 17.59 -5.94
N GLN A 19 2.60 16.89 -6.46
CA GLN A 19 1.23 17.23 -6.19
C GLN A 19 1.13 17.34 -4.69
N THR A 20 0.86 18.57 -4.24
CA THR A 20 0.79 18.89 -2.83
C THR A 20 -0.40 18.15 -2.24
N CYS A 21 -0.16 16.93 -1.77
CA CYS A 21 -1.16 16.13 -1.06
C CYS A 21 -1.52 16.76 0.30
N ALA A 22 -0.80 17.80 0.71
CA ALA A 22 -0.83 18.37 2.06
C ALA A 22 -2.15 19.03 2.46
N SER A 23 -3.02 19.42 1.54
CA SER A 23 -4.33 20.00 1.88
C SER A 23 -5.45 19.37 1.05
N LEU A 24 -6.50 18.91 1.71
CA LEU A 24 -7.83 18.91 1.11
C LEU A 24 -8.13 20.39 0.91
N GLY A 25 -8.29 20.88 -0.33
CA GLY A 25 -8.54 22.29 -0.60
C GLY A 25 -9.48 22.89 0.44
N VAL A 26 -9.00 23.95 1.11
CA VAL A 26 -9.62 24.53 2.31
C VAL A 26 -10.85 25.37 1.92
N ASP A 27 -11.72 24.82 1.09
CA ASP A 27 -13.03 25.42 0.90
C ASP A 27 -13.98 24.86 1.95
N ALA A 28 -14.46 25.77 2.75
CA ALA A 28 -15.33 25.64 3.92
C ALA A 28 -16.17 24.36 3.95
N ALA A 29 -15.99 23.56 5.01
CA ALA A 29 -16.68 22.30 5.26
C ALA A 29 -16.39 21.23 4.18
N SER A 30 -15.16 20.73 4.15
CA SER A 30 -14.77 19.64 3.25
C SER A 30 -15.53 18.35 3.59
N THR A 31 -16.66 18.22 2.91
CA THR A 31 -17.48 17.03 2.92
C THR A 31 -16.74 15.94 2.16
N LEU A 32 -16.21 14.92 2.88
CA LEU A 32 -15.52 13.81 2.25
C LEU A 32 -16.52 12.77 1.79
N THR A 33 -16.69 12.63 0.48
CA THR A 33 -17.38 11.48 -0.10
C THR A 33 -16.40 10.32 -0.31
N LEU A 34 -16.94 9.08 -0.29
CA LEU A 34 -16.13 7.88 -0.56
C LEU A 34 -15.44 7.97 -1.94
N THR A 35 -16.14 8.51 -2.94
CA THR A 35 -15.58 8.66 -4.30
C THR A 35 -14.35 9.56 -4.31
N VAL A 36 -14.42 10.72 -3.65
CA VAL A 36 -13.29 11.65 -3.53
C VAL A 36 -12.13 11.02 -2.75
N ALA A 37 -12.43 10.31 -1.65
CA ALA A 37 -11.42 9.60 -0.87
C ALA A 37 -10.69 8.54 -1.71
N LEU A 38 -11.42 7.75 -2.51
CA LEU A 38 -10.84 6.71 -3.37
C LEU A 38 -10.04 7.30 -4.55
N GLN A 39 -10.45 8.43 -5.11
CA GLN A 39 -9.69 9.13 -6.15
C GLN A 39 -8.34 9.61 -5.58
N ARG A 40 -8.39 10.28 -4.41
CA ARG A 40 -7.17 10.79 -3.76
C ARG A 40 -6.20 9.69 -3.34
N THR A 41 -6.70 8.49 -3.03
CA THR A 41 -5.86 7.33 -2.66
C THR A 41 -4.80 7.02 -3.71
N ARG A 42 -5.11 7.19 -5.00
CA ARG A 42 -4.19 6.90 -6.10
C ARG A 42 -2.93 7.76 -6.05
N ASP A 43 -3.09 9.03 -5.71
CA ASP A 43 -2.03 10.02 -5.85
C ASP A 43 -1.32 10.31 -4.52
N CYS A 44 -2.04 10.15 -3.40
CA CYS A 44 -1.59 10.63 -2.11
C CYS A 44 -1.35 9.55 -1.06
N HIS A 45 -1.84 8.32 -1.25
CA HIS A 45 -1.63 7.26 -0.25
C HIS A 45 -0.13 6.91 -0.13
N PRO A 46 0.45 6.87 1.09
CA PRO A 46 1.88 6.64 1.28
C PRO A 46 2.39 5.36 0.64
N ASP A 47 1.66 4.23 0.82
CA ASP A 47 2.07 2.93 0.28
C ASP A 47 2.01 2.89 -1.25
N VAL A 48 1.05 3.59 -1.87
CA VAL A 48 0.95 3.68 -3.35
C VAL A 48 2.12 4.48 -3.90
N ARG A 49 2.48 5.58 -3.25
CA ARG A 49 3.65 6.38 -3.64
C ARG A 49 4.96 5.61 -3.47
N ALA A 50 5.10 4.84 -2.39
CA ALA A 50 6.26 3.97 -2.17
C ALA A 50 6.36 2.90 -3.27
N ALA A 51 5.25 2.25 -3.62
CA ALA A 51 5.21 1.25 -4.70
C ALA A 51 5.51 1.88 -6.08
N ALA A 52 5.04 3.11 -6.33
CA ALA A 52 5.38 3.85 -7.55
C ALA A 52 6.88 4.18 -7.62
N GLY A 53 7.49 4.55 -6.50
CA GLY A 53 8.94 4.75 -6.38
C GLY A 53 9.72 3.46 -6.66
N ALA A 54 9.26 2.33 -6.12
CA ALA A 54 9.88 1.02 -6.38
C ALA A 54 9.78 0.60 -7.85
N LEU A 55 8.64 0.88 -8.51
CA LEU A 55 8.50 0.66 -9.96
C LEU A 55 9.45 1.55 -10.77
N ALA A 56 9.62 2.82 -10.37
CA ALA A 56 10.57 3.71 -11.04
C ALA A 56 12.02 3.21 -10.89
N ALA A 57 12.39 2.69 -9.72
CA ALA A 57 13.70 2.06 -9.50
C ALA A 57 13.88 0.81 -10.38
N ALA A 58 12.87 -0.07 -10.46
CA ALA A 58 12.92 -1.25 -11.32
C ALA A 58 13.05 -0.88 -12.81
N ARG A 59 12.44 0.22 -13.24
CA ARG A 59 12.62 0.75 -14.60
C ARG A 59 14.07 1.21 -14.85
N ALA A 60 14.70 1.86 -13.89
CA ALA A 60 16.10 2.24 -13.96
C ALA A 60 17.01 1.00 -14.01
N ASP A 61 16.70 -0.04 -13.21
CA ASP A 61 17.42 -1.32 -13.24
C ASP A 61 17.28 -2.04 -14.58
N LEU A 62 16.10 -1.95 -15.22
CA LEU A 62 15.90 -2.48 -16.58
C LEU A 62 16.79 -1.74 -17.58
N ILE A 63 16.89 -0.41 -17.53
CA ILE A 63 17.83 0.35 -18.38
C ILE A 63 19.25 -0.10 -18.12
N ARG A 64 19.67 -0.21 -16.85
CA ARG A 64 21.01 -0.68 -16.45
C ARG A 64 21.30 -2.08 -16.99
N SER A 65 20.32 -2.98 -17.02
CA SER A 65 20.48 -4.36 -17.48
C SER A 65 20.82 -4.46 -18.97
N THR A 66 20.48 -3.44 -19.77
CA THR A 66 20.77 -3.37 -21.20
C THR A 66 22.16 -2.81 -21.49
N GLN A 67 22.81 -2.21 -20.48
CA GLN A 67 24.15 -1.63 -20.64
C GLN A 67 25.19 -2.74 -20.55
N GLY A 68 26.08 -2.77 -21.55
CA GLY A 68 27.26 -3.63 -21.54
C GLY A 68 28.43 -2.97 -20.80
N PRO A 69 29.53 -3.70 -20.61
CA PRO A 69 30.75 -3.12 -20.05
C PRO A 69 31.32 -2.05 -20.99
N ASP A 70 31.65 -0.89 -20.39
CA ASP A 70 32.27 0.22 -21.12
C ASP A 70 33.72 -0.11 -21.55
N PRO A 71 34.21 0.47 -22.66
CA PRO A 71 35.61 0.43 -22.98
C PRO A 71 36.47 1.10 -21.91
N GLN A 72 37.57 0.47 -21.56
CA GLN A 72 38.54 1.02 -20.59
C GLN A 72 39.70 1.63 -21.33
N LEU A 73 39.97 2.93 -21.06
CA LEU A 73 41.14 3.62 -21.55
C LEU A 73 42.20 3.62 -20.45
N THR A 74 43.37 3.03 -20.79
CA THR A 74 44.53 3.06 -19.89
C THR A 74 45.62 3.91 -20.52
N LEU A 75 46.09 4.89 -19.77
CA LEU A 75 47.24 5.70 -20.13
C LEU A 75 48.43 5.29 -19.28
N GLY A 76 49.54 4.98 -19.86
CA GLY A 76 50.77 4.62 -19.18
C GLY A 76 51.90 5.58 -19.50
N ALA A 77 52.71 5.86 -18.53
CA ALA A 77 54.02 6.54 -18.71
C ALA A 77 55.06 5.65 -18.06
N GLY A 78 55.99 5.17 -18.83
CA GLY A 78 57.11 4.36 -18.39
C GLY A 78 58.41 5.14 -18.33
N SER A 79 59.44 4.55 -17.74
CA SER A 79 60.78 5.15 -17.64
C SER A 79 60.83 6.53 -16.96
N VAL A 80 59.93 6.77 -16.00
CA VAL A 80 59.82 7.99 -15.23
C VAL A 80 60.73 7.86 -13.99
N GLY A 81 61.96 8.39 -14.06
CA GLY A 81 62.89 8.33 -12.92
C GLY A 81 63.87 9.53 -12.93
N ARG A 82 64.40 9.87 -11.72
CA ARG A 82 65.41 10.94 -11.61
C ARG A 82 66.69 10.57 -12.31
N ASP A 83 67.01 9.30 -12.35
CA ASP A 83 68.28 8.77 -12.86
C ASP A 83 68.18 8.33 -14.35
N VAL A 84 66.97 8.50 -14.96
CA VAL A 84 66.75 8.15 -16.35
C VAL A 84 66.83 9.39 -17.23
N GLY A 85 67.94 9.53 -17.99
CA GLY A 85 68.19 10.63 -18.90
C GLY A 85 68.59 11.96 -18.24
N ASN A 86 69.12 12.91 -19.02
CA ASN A 86 69.53 14.25 -18.57
C ASN A 86 68.36 15.25 -18.63
N GLY A 87 68.25 16.13 -17.63
CA GLY A 87 67.27 17.21 -17.60
C GLY A 87 66.26 17.12 -16.46
N SER A 88 65.36 18.14 -16.34
CA SER A 88 64.27 18.14 -15.36
C SER A 88 63.19 17.11 -15.69
N LEU A 89 62.40 16.69 -14.71
CA LEU A 89 61.31 15.73 -14.88
C LEU A 89 60.37 16.07 -16.06
N TRP A 90 60.18 17.38 -16.30
CA TRP A 90 59.25 17.88 -17.34
C TRP A 90 59.87 17.93 -18.74
N SER A 91 61.19 17.90 -18.85
CA SER A 91 61.90 17.91 -20.14
C SER A 91 62.40 16.52 -20.55
N LYS A 92 62.22 15.49 -19.71
CA LYS A 92 62.62 14.12 -20.03
C LYS A 92 61.67 13.47 -21.04
N THR A 93 62.24 12.64 -21.87
CA THR A 93 61.47 11.82 -22.79
C THR A 93 61.05 10.55 -22.11
N PHE A 94 59.73 10.33 -21.97
CA PHE A 94 59.15 9.15 -21.35
C PHE A 94 58.59 8.21 -22.39
N ASP A 95 58.48 6.94 -22.02
CA ASP A 95 57.72 5.95 -22.78
C ASP A 95 56.25 6.22 -22.55
N HIS A 96 55.47 6.27 -23.62
CA HIS A 96 54.03 6.52 -23.54
C HIS A 96 53.27 5.31 -24.07
N SER A 97 52.25 4.89 -23.35
CA SER A 97 51.30 3.86 -23.80
C SER A 97 49.89 4.37 -23.73
N LEU A 98 49.12 4.14 -24.74
CA LEU A 98 47.69 4.33 -24.85
C LEU A 98 47.03 3.00 -25.14
N ARG A 99 46.19 2.50 -24.26
CA ARG A 99 45.51 1.23 -24.43
C ARG A 99 44.01 1.40 -24.25
N VAL A 100 43.25 0.80 -25.16
CA VAL A 100 41.79 0.68 -25.09
C VAL A 100 41.42 -0.78 -25.04
N ASP A 101 40.72 -1.19 -23.96
CA ASP A 101 40.24 -2.56 -23.78
C ASP A 101 38.70 -2.57 -23.84
N GLN A 102 38.14 -3.51 -24.61
CA GLN A 102 36.72 -3.78 -24.66
C GLN A 102 36.40 -5.21 -24.21
N THR A 103 35.57 -5.38 -23.22
CA THR A 103 35.08 -6.69 -22.77
C THR A 103 33.87 -7.11 -23.60
N ILE A 104 33.92 -8.29 -24.19
CA ILE A 104 32.85 -8.93 -24.97
C ILE A 104 32.22 -10.01 -24.09
N GLU A 105 31.02 -9.75 -23.61
CA GLU A 105 30.25 -10.71 -22.82
C GLU A 105 29.79 -11.88 -23.71
N ARG A 106 29.99 -13.10 -23.26
CA ARG A 106 29.64 -14.34 -23.96
C ARG A 106 28.58 -15.14 -23.19
N GLY A 107 28.07 -16.21 -23.80
CA GLY A 107 27.11 -17.12 -23.14
C GLY A 107 25.69 -16.54 -22.97
N GLY A 108 25.34 -15.51 -23.72
CA GLY A 108 23.99 -14.92 -23.67
C GLY A 108 23.68 -14.13 -22.38
N LYS A 109 24.70 -13.79 -21.57
CA LYS A 109 24.56 -13.09 -20.30
C LYS A 109 23.75 -11.79 -20.39
N PRO A 110 23.96 -10.90 -21.40
CA PRO A 110 23.16 -9.69 -21.51
C PRO A 110 21.67 -9.95 -21.71
N ALA A 111 21.33 -10.95 -22.52
CA ALA A 111 19.93 -11.32 -22.77
C ALA A 111 19.26 -11.88 -21.50
N LEU A 112 19.95 -12.74 -20.76
CA LEU A 112 19.43 -13.32 -19.51
C LEU A 112 19.28 -12.24 -18.41
N ARG A 113 20.25 -11.34 -18.28
CA ARG A 113 20.21 -10.21 -17.36
C ARG A 113 19.01 -9.29 -17.65
N ARG A 114 18.81 -8.98 -18.93
CA ARG A 114 17.68 -8.19 -19.39
C ARG A 114 16.36 -8.89 -19.13
N ALA A 115 16.21 -10.16 -19.45
CA ALA A 115 14.98 -10.92 -19.24
C ALA A 115 14.61 -11.01 -17.73
N ALA A 116 15.62 -11.18 -16.86
CA ALA A 116 15.40 -11.13 -15.41
C ALA A 116 14.89 -9.75 -14.96
N ALA A 117 15.50 -8.66 -15.47
CA ALA A 117 15.09 -7.30 -15.13
C ALA A 117 13.70 -6.95 -15.69
N GLU A 118 13.34 -7.40 -16.90
CA GLU A 118 12.00 -7.25 -17.47
C GLU A 118 10.95 -7.94 -16.59
N ALA A 119 11.21 -9.19 -16.18
CA ALA A 119 10.30 -9.92 -15.29
C ALA A 119 10.15 -9.22 -13.92
N LEU A 120 11.23 -8.66 -13.36
CA LEU A 120 11.17 -7.87 -12.13
C LEU A 120 10.38 -6.58 -12.33
N HIS A 121 10.54 -5.87 -13.43
CA HIS A 121 9.75 -4.69 -13.76
C HIS A 121 8.24 -5.01 -13.77
N GLU A 122 7.84 -6.11 -14.42
CA GLU A 122 6.45 -6.56 -14.44
C GLU A 122 5.96 -6.96 -13.03
N ALA A 123 6.82 -7.55 -12.19
CA ALA A 123 6.49 -7.84 -10.79
C ALA A 123 6.18 -6.55 -10.01
N TYR A 124 6.99 -5.50 -10.16
CA TYR A 124 6.75 -4.22 -9.49
C TYR A 124 5.53 -3.47 -10.03
N LEU A 125 5.18 -3.64 -11.30
CA LEU A 125 3.92 -3.14 -11.86
C LEU A 125 2.71 -3.81 -11.19
N ALA A 126 2.78 -5.12 -11.01
CA ALA A 126 1.75 -5.86 -10.28
C ALA A 126 1.70 -5.47 -8.80
N ASP A 127 2.84 -5.23 -8.14
CA ASP A 127 2.90 -4.73 -6.76
C ASP A 127 2.24 -3.35 -6.61
N LEU A 128 2.46 -2.44 -7.56
CA LEU A 128 1.78 -1.14 -7.56
C LEU A 128 0.25 -1.31 -7.67
N THR A 129 -0.20 -2.22 -8.50
CA THR A 129 -1.62 -2.55 -8.64
C THR A 129 -2.20 -3.13 -7.35
N GLU A 130 -1.45 -4.00 -6.67
CA GLU A 130 -1.83 -4.56 -5.37
C GLU A 130 -1.83 -3.51 -4.26
N ALA A 131 -0.82 -2.64 -4.22
CA ALA A 131 -0.76 -1.53 -3.27
C ALA A 131 -1.98 -0.61 -3.43
N LEU A 132 -2.36 -0.27 -4.66
CA LEU A 132 -3.55 0.52 -4.95
C LEU A 132 -4.85 -0.20 -4.52
N ARG A 133 -4.94 -1.51 -4.77
CA ARG A 133 -6.11 -2.32 -4.34
C ARG A 133 -6.24 -2.33 -2.81
N ARG A 134 -5.14 -2.55 -2.09
CA ARG A 134 -5.13 -2.55 -0.61
C ARG A 134 -5.41 -1.16 -0.04
N ALA A 135 -4.79 -0.13 -0.59
CA ALA A 135 -5.00 1.25 -0.19
C ALA A 135 -6.47 1.68 -0.36
N ARG A 136 -7.10 1.33 -1.49
CA ARG A 136 -8.54 1.59 -1.71
C ARG A 136 -9.42 0.87 -0.68
N LEU A 137 -9.09 -0.37 -0.34
CA LEU A 137 -9.82 -1.13 0.67
C LEU A 137 -9.68 -0.48 2.05
N SER A 138 -8.46 -0.13 2.47
CA SER A 138 -8.21 0.48 3.77
C SER A 138 -8.87 1.86 3.91
N VAL A 139 -8.81 2.69 2.86
CA VAL A 139 -9.49 4.00 2.83
C VAL A 139 -11.01 3.84 2.88
N ALA A 140 -11.58 2.88 2.13
CA ALA A 140 -13.01 2.60 2.21
C ALA A 140 -13.44 2.15 3.61
N GLN A 141 -12.68 1.26 4.23
CA GLN A 141 -12.90 0.82 5.61
C GLN A 141 -12.83 2.00 6.59
N GLY A 142 -11.76 2.80 6.53
CA GLY A 142 -11.60 3.99 7.36
C GLY A 142 -12.71 5.03 7.17
N HIS A 143 -13.20 5.22 5.96
CA HIS A 143 -14.34 6.10 5.67
C HIS A 143 -15.62 5.60 6.36
N PHE A 144 -15.95 4.31 6.24
CA PHE A 144 -17.12 3.73 6.91
C PHE A 144 -16.96 3.67 8.44
N GLU A 145 -15.77 3.43 8.94
CA GLU A 145 -15.49 3.48 10.38
C GLU A 145 -15.70 4.88 10.94
N LEU A 146 -15.22 5.93 10.25
CA LEU A 146 -15.46 7.31 10.63
C LEU A 146 -16.95 7.66 10.59
N THR A 147 -17.66 7.26 9.55
CA THR A 147 -19.12 7.47 9.43
C THR A 147 -19.86 6.80 10.59
N ALA A 148 -19.47 5.57 10.93
CA ALA A 148 -20.04 4.85 12.08
C ALA A 148 -19.72 5.52 13.42
N ALA A 149 -18.48 6.00 13.58
CA ALA A 149 -18.06 6.68 14.80
C ALA A 149 -18.83 8.01 15.01
N VAL A 150 -19.02 8.79 13.94
CA VAL A 150 -19.82 10.03 13.97
C VAL A 150 -21.29 9.74 14.29
N ALA A 151 -21.89 8.72 13.71
CA ALA A 151 -23.24 8.30 13.99
C ALA A 151 -23.39 7.90 15.47
N ARG A 152 -22.48 7.09 16.01
CA ARG A 152 -22.47 6.68 17.43
C ARG A 152 -22.35 7.88 18.37
N ARG A 153 -21.48 8.84 18.03
CA ARG A 153 -21.29 10.07 18.82
C ARG A 153 -22.60 10.87 18.87
N ASN A 154 -23.29 11.04 17.73
CA ASN A 154 -24.55 11.78 17.69
C ASN A 154 -25.65 11.10 18.52
N GLU A 155 -25.77 9.78 18.43
CA GLU A 155 -26.72 9.01 19.25
C GLU A 155 -26.38 9.05 20.74
N THR A 156 -25.10 8.98 21.12
CA THR A 156 -24.69 9.07 22.52
C THR A 156 -24.93 10.48 23.07
N ALA A 157 -24.71 11.53 22.25
CA ALA A 157 -25.01 12.90 22.64
C ALA A 157 -26.53 13.12 22.86
N ALA A 158 -27.36 12.59 21.94
CA ALA A 158 -28.83 12.62 22.13
C ALA A 158 -29.26 11.84 23.40
N ALA A 159 -28.59 10.73 23.67
CA ALA A 159 -28.84 9.96 24.90
C ALA A 159 -28.51 10.73 26.17
N LEU A 160 -27.41 11.49 26.17
CA LEU A 160 -27.04 12.36 27.30
C LEU A 160 -28.08 13.46 27.47
N GLY A 161 -28.59 14.07 26.43
CA GLY A 161 -29.68 15.04 26.48
C GLY A 161 -30.90 14.49 27.22
N LEU A 162 -31.37 13.30 26.80
CA LEU A 162 -32.51 12.64 27.43
C LEU A 162 -32.24 12.26 28.89
N ALA A 163 -31.03 11.79 29.24
CA ALA A 163 -30.69 11.46 30.62
C ALA A 163 -30.69 12.71 31.53
N ASN A 164 -30.17 13.84 31.05
CA ASN A 164 -30.17 15.11 31.73
C ASN A 164 -31.61 15.66 31.93
N ASP A 165 -32.47 15.52 30.92
CA ASP A 165 -33.88 15.92 31.00
C ASP A 165 -34.63 15.11 32.07
N ALA A 166 -34.38 13.79 32.08
CA ALA A 166 -34.96 12.91 33.08
C ALA A 166 -34.51 13.21 34.51
N GLN A 167 -33.20 13.44 34.66
CA GLN A 167 -32.65 13.83 35.96
C GLN A 167 -33.29 15.14 36.45
N ARG A 168 -33.47 16.13 35.57
CA ARG A 168 -34.14 17.40 35.92
C ARG A 168 -35.60 17.18 36.36
N ALA A 169 -36.36 16.40 35.61
CA ALA A 169 -37.74 16.06 35.93
C ALA A 169 -37.83 15.32 37.26
N GLN A 170 -36.94 14.35 37.51
CA GLN A 170 -36.95 13.59 38.77
C GLN A 170 -36.58 14.48 39.97
N ASN A 171 -35.63 15.39 39.81
CA ASN A 171 -35.27 16.35 40.88
C ASN A 171 -36.43 17.27 41.26
N LEU A 172 -37.29 17.67 40.31
CA LEU A 172 -38.52 18.43 40.61
C LEU A 172 -39.52 17.60 41.40
N ARG A 173 -39.69 16.30 41.08
CA ARG A 173 -40.59 15.39 41.80
C ARG A 173 -40.11 15.08 43.23
N VAL A 174 -38.79 14.96 43.43
CA VAL A 174 -38.21 14.84 44.78
C VAL A 174 -38.49 16.08 45.60
N LYS A 175 -38.36 17.28 45.00
CA LYS A 175 -38.70 18.55 45.69
C LYS A 175 -40.18 18.65 46.04
N ALA A 176 -41.08 18.06 45.25
CA ALA A 176 -42.52 18.00 45.51
C ALA A 176 -42.90 16.90 46.54
N GLY A 177 -41.95 16.05 46.92
CA GLY A 177 -42.21 14.93 47.85
C GLY A 177 -42.79 13.67 47.18
N ASP A 178 -42.91 13.63 45.84
CA ASP A 178 -43.57 12.55 45.10
C ASP A 178 -42.71 11.30 44.97
N VAL A 179 -41.38 11.40 45.15
CA VAL A 179 -40.41 10.31 44.87
C VAL A 179 -39.25 10.33 45.86
N ALA A 180 -38.68 9.16 46.11
CA ALA A 180 -37.55 9.03 47.03
C ALA A 180 -36.26 9.66 46.43
N PRO A 181 -35.42 10.34 47.26
CA PRO A 181 -34.15 10.93 46.80
C PRO A 181 -33.18 9.94 46.15
N ILE A 182 -33.24 8.66 46.52
CA ILE A 182 -32.40 7.59 45.95
C ILE A 182 -32.64 7.41 44.47
N ASP A 183 -33.85 7.59 43.96
CA ASP A 183 -34.17 7.43 42.54
C ASP A 183 -33.59 8.58 41.69
N ALA A 184 -33.56 9.80 42.23
CA ALA A 184 -32.86 10.91 41.61
C ALA A 184 -31.35 10.69 41.53
N THR A 185 -30.77 10.11 42.59
CA THR A 185 -29.34 9.77 42.65
C THR A 185 -28.97 8.69 41.59
N ARG A 186 -29.85 7.68 41.42
CA ARG A 186 -29.66 6.64 40.36
C ARG A 186 -29.65 7.26 38.96
N LEU A 187 -30.56 8.14 38.63
CA LEU A 187 -30.60 8.82 37.34
C LEU A 187 -29.40 9.77 37.14
N ALA A 188 -28.93 10.44 38.19
CA ALA A 188 -27.70 11.24 38.16
C ALA A 188 -26.48 10.37 37.82
N LEU A 189 -26.36 9.19 38.44
CA LEU A 189 -25.30 8.24 38.17
C LEU A 189 -25.32 7.76 36.68
N ASP A 190 -26.52 7.47 36.17
CA ASP A 190 -26.66 7.06 34.77
C ASP A 190 -26.31 8.20 33.79
N ALA A 191 -26.66 9.45 34.10
CA ALA A 191 -26.24 10.60 33.27
C ALA A 191 -24.72 10.76 33.26
N VAL A 192 -24.05 10.59 34.39
CA VAL A 192 -22.56 10.61 34.46
C VAL A 192 -21.95 9.48 33.64
N ARG A 193 -22.53 8.27 33.67
CA ARG A 193 -22.05 7.14 32.86
C ARG A 193 -22.18 7.44 31.36
N VAL A 194 -23.33 7.98 30.91
CA VAL A 194 -23.53 8.36 29.51
C VAL A 194 -22.59 9.49 29.09
N GLN A 195 -22.30 10.43 29.99
CA GLN A 195 -21.31 11.49 29.75
C GLN A 195 -19.89 10.92 29.55
N ALA A 196 -19.48 9.97 30.40
CA ALA A 196 -18.20 9.28 30.24
C ALA A 196 -18.15 8.50 28.91
N ASP A 197 -19.23 7.82 28.52
CA ASP A 197 -19.34 7.15 27.23
C ASP A 197 -19.22 8.14 26.06
N LEU A 198 -19.83 9.33 26.14
CA LEU A 198 -19.72 10.37 25.13
C LEU A 198 -18.26 10.79 24.93
N ARG A 199 -17.52 11.04 26.01
CA ARG A 199 -16.10 11.39 25.94
C ARG A 199 -15.28 10.31 25.24
N ARG A 200 -15.54 9.03 25.55
CA ARG A 200 -14.88 7.89 24.90
C ARG A 200 -15.19 7.82 23.41
N VAL A 201 -16.44 8.05 23.02
CA VAL A 201 -16.85 8.03 21.61
C VAL A 201 -16.30 9.24 20.84
N GLU A 202 -16.22 10.42 21.45
CA GLU A 202 -15.57 11.60 20.88
C GLU A 202 -14.08 11.36 20.60
N ALA A 203 -13.37 10.76 21.55
CA ALA A 203 -11.97 10.35 21.35
C ALA A 203 -11.83 9.35 20.19
N ASN A 204 -12.76 8.39 20.05
CA ASN A 204 -12.75 7.44 18.93
C ASN A 204 -13.02 8.14 17.57
N VAL A 205 -13.91 9.13 17.52
CA VAL A 205 -14.12 9.94 16.30
C VAL A 205 -12.83 10.67 15.91
N HIS A 206 -12.13 11.23 16.88
CA HIS A 206 -10.85 11.89 16.61
C HIS A 206 -9.80 10.90 16.09
N ALA A 207 -9.65 9.75 16.75
CA ALA A 207 -8.69 8.72 16.32
C ALA A 207 -8.95 8.19 14.90
N THR A 208 -10.21 7.86 14.58
CA THR A 208 -10.58 7.40 13.23
C THR A 208 -10.40 8.49 12.17
N ARG A 209 -10.60 9.75 12.53
CA ARG A 209 -10.37 10.89 11.67
C ARG A 209 -8.87 11.07 11.36
N VAL A 210 -8.01 11.02 12.38
CA VAL A 210 -6.55 11.04 12.23
C VAL A 210 -6.10 9.91 11.31
N GLN A 211 -6.56 8.69 11.56
CA GLN A 211 -6.20 7.53 10.74
C GLN A 211 -6.57 7.71 9.27
N LEU A 212 -7.78 8.19 8.98
CA LEU A 212 -8.21 8.40 7.60
C LEU A 212 -7.45 9.55 6.92
N THR A 213 -7.17 10.65 7.62
CA THR A 213 -6.39 11.77 7.06
C THR A 213 -4.96 11.37 6.75
N THR A 214 -4.33 10.55 7.59
CA THR A 214 -2.99 9.99 7.32
C THR A 214 -3.00 9.11 6.06
N MET A 215 -4.01 8.24 5.89
CA MET A 215 -4.16 7.44 4.67
C MET A 215 -4.36 8.29 3.41
N LEU A 216 -4.98 9.46 3.54
CA LEU A 216 -5.23 10.38 2.42
C LEU A 216 -4.08 11.38 2.20
N GLY A 217 -3.01 11.34 3.00
CA GLY A 217 -1.92 12.30 2.96
C GLY A 217 -2.41 13.74 3.23
N ALA A 218 -3.41 13.92 4.10
CA ALA A 218 -4.09 15.18 4.37
C ALA A 218 -4.03 15.52 5.86
N GLU A 219 -2.88 15.37 6.46
CA GLU A 219 -2.65 15.50 7.91
C GLU A 219 -3.08 16.87 8.47
N SER A 220 -2.98 17.94 7.69
CA SER A 220 -3.40 19.29 8.08
C SER A 220 -4.93 19.46 8.17
N SER A 221 -5.72 18.50 7.68
CA SER A 221 -7.18 18.60 7.56
C SER A 221 -7.96 17.77 8.60
N VAL A 222 -7.29 17.31 9.66
CA VAL A 222 -7.88 16.40 10.68
C VAL A 222 -9.15 16.98 11.30
N GLU A 223 -9.17 18.24 11.66
CA GLU A 223 -10.28 18.88 12.36
C GLU A 223 -11.52 19.11 11.50
N VAL A 224 -11.33 19.28 10.19
CA VAL A 224 -12.36 19.72 9.24
C VAL A 224 -13.09 18.57 8.56
N LEU A 225 -12.50 17.37 8.55
CA LEU A 225 -13.01 16.23 7.80
C LEU A 225 -14.36 15.72 8.32
N ARG A 226 -15.41 15.80 7.48
CA ARG A 226 -16.76 15.29 7.76
C ARG A 226 -17.19 14.31 6.68
N PRO A 227 -17.52 13.05 7.02
CA PRO A 227 -18.09 12.12 6.05
C PRO A 227 -19.54 12.52 5.73
N VAL A 228 -19.91 12.55 4.46
CA VAL A 228 -21.23 13.03 4.01
C VAL A 228 -22.03 11.96 3.27
N ASP A 229 -21.38 10.89 2.84
CA ASP A 229 -22.08 9.84 2.11
C ASP A 229 -23.16 9.18 2.97
N PRO A 230 -24.38 9.03 2.44
CA PRO A 230 -25.34 8.11 3.04
C PRO A 230 -24.71 6.71 3.02
N TRP A 231 -25.01 5.93 4.05
CA TRP A 231 -24.65 4.51 4.07
C TRP A 231 -25.03 3.87 2.73
N ALA A 232 -24.06 3.31 2.03
CA ALA A 232 -24.31 2.66 0.75
C ALA A 232 -25.45 1.64 0.91
N PRO A 233 -26.52 1.73 0.10
CA PRO A 233 -27.55 0.73 0.13
C PRO A 233 -26.91 -0.62 -0.21
N ALA A 234 -27.11 -1.61 0.63
CA ALA A 234 -26.62 -2.97 0.36
C ALA A 234 -27.36 -3.66 -0.81
N ALA A 235 -28.35 -2.97 -1.39
CA ALA A 235 -29.03 -3.38 -2.60
C ALA A 235 -28.11 -3.14 -3.80
N GLY A 236 -27.57 -4.20 -4.34
CA GLY A 236 -26.78 -4.16 -5.56
C GLY A 236 -25.28 -4.48 -5.41
N LEU A 237 -24.81 -4.85 -4.23
CA LEU A 237 -23.54 -5.57 -4.23
C LEU A 237 -23.81 -6.93 -4.88
N PRO A 238 -23.20 -7.22 -6.04
CA PRO A 238 -23.45 -8.45 -6.78
C PRO A 238 -22.79 -9.64 -6.10
N PHE A 239 -23.22 -9.93 -4.86
CA PHE A 239 -22.96 -11.21 -4.21
C PHE A 239 -24.16 -12.13 -4.45
N SER A 240 -24.79 -11.98 -5.61
CA SER A 240 -25.61 -13.03 -6.19
C SER A 240 -24.66 -14.20 -6.40
N GLY A 241 -24.79 -15.22 -5.59
CA GLY A 241 -24.28 -16.58 -5.61
C GLY A 241 -23.44 -17.12 -6.78
N SER A 242 -22.87 -16.29 -7.62
CA SER A 242 -21.86 -16.67 -8.58
C SER A 242 -20.67 -17.21 -7.79
N ARG A 243 -20.51 -18.50 -7.80
CA ARG A 243 -19.25 -19.14 -7.49
C ARG A 243 -18.20 -18.39 -8.32
N THR A 244 -17.52 -17.43 -7.69
CA THR A 244 -16.31 -16.89 -8.30
C THR A 244 -15.40 -18.09 -8.39
N GLU A 245 -15.23 -18.60 -9.62
CA GLU A 245 -14.38 -19.74 -9.89
C GLU A 245 -13.02 -19.54 -9.25
N PRO A 246 -12.39 -20.57 -8.68
CA PRO A 246 -11.02 -20.49 -8.15
C PRO A 246 -10.03 -19.92 -9.16
N SER A 247 -10.33 -20.01 -10.46
CA SER A 247 -9.56 -19.42 -11.56
C SER A 247 -9.35 -17.90 -11.45
N SER A 248 -10.25 -17.15 -10.81
CA SER A 248 -10.11 -15.71 -10.63
C SER A 248 -9.04 -15.32 -9.59
N THR A 249 -8.63 -16.24 -8.72
CA THR A 249 -7.57 -15.96 -7.72
C THR A 249 -6.18 -15.86 -8.35
N GLY A 250 -5.95 -16.52 -9.49
CA GLY A 250 -4.69 -16.42 -10.26
C GLY A 250 -4.45 -15.05 -10.91
N LEU A 251 -5.50 -14.25 -11.07
CA LEU A 251 -5.43 -12.88 -11.61
C LEU A 251 -5.22 -11.82 -10.51
N ARG A 252 -5.11 -12.22 -9.27
CA ARG A 252 -4.87 -11.29 -8.17
C ARG A 252 -3.46 -10.71 -8.27
N PRO A 253 -3.28 -9.38 -8.16
CA PRO A 253 -2.00 -8.75 -8.48
C PRO A 253 -0.81 -9.25 -7.66
N ASP A 254 -1.00 -9.63 -6.40
CA ASP A 254 0.05 -10.21 -5.55
C ASP A 254 0.49 -11.61 -6.03
N VAL A 255 -0.43 -12.41 -6.58
CA VAL A 255 -0.11 -13.70 -7.20
C VAL A 255 0.66 -13.48 -8.50
N VAL A 256 0.23 -12.51 -9.32
CA VAL A 256 0.93 -12.13 -10.56
C VAL A 256 2.33 -11.63 -10.25
N ALA A 257 2.50 -10.77 -9.24
CA ALA A 257 3.82 -10.30 -8.82
C ALA A 257 4.75 -11.45 -8.39
N ALA A 258 4.21 -12.41 -7.64
CA ALA A 258 4.98 -13.59 -7.25
C ALA A 258 5.38 -14.47 -8.46
N GLN A 259 4.49 -14.63 -9.45
CA GLN A 259 4.77 -15.36 -10.69
C GLN A 259 5.86 -14.67 -11.51
N MET A 260 5.81 -13.34 -11.65
CA MET A 260 6.86 -12.60 -12.36
C MET A 260 8.21 -12.68 -11.65
N ARG A 261 8.22 -12.66 -10.31
CA ARG A 261 9.46 -12.93 -9.53
C ARG A 261 9.97 -14.35 -9.71
N LEU A 262 9.11 -15.34 -9.88
CA LEU A 262 9.51 -16.70 -10.22
C LEU A 262 10.20 -16.73 -11.59
N THR A 263 9.61 -16.09 -12.60
CA THR A 263 10.24 -15.97 -13.93
C THR A 263 11.59 -15.27 -13.85
N ALA A 264 11.69 -14.19 -13.06
CA ALA A 264 12.97 -13.51 -12.83
C ALA A 264 14.03 -14.42 -12.20
N ALA A 265 13.64 -15.23 -11.21
CA ALA A 265 14.54 -16.19 -10.56
C ALA A 265 14.98 -17.31 -11.50
N GLU A 266 14.12 -17.74 -12.43
CA GLU A 266 14.48 -18.69 -13.51
C GLU A 266 15.56 -18.12 -14.41
N GLN A 267 15.39 -16.87 -14.86
CA GLN A 267 16.38 -16.18 -15.68
C GLN A 267 17.68 -15.92 -14.91
N ALA A 268 17.59 -15.57 -13.63
CA ALA A 268 18.77 -15.37 -12.78
C ALA A 268 19.57 -16.67 -12.58
N ARG A 269 18.88 -17.82 -12.45
CA ARG A 269 19.56 -19.13 -12.40
C ARG A 269 20.30 -19.43 -13.71
N GLU A 270 19.66 -19.20 -14.85
CA GLU A 270 20.33 -19.41 -16.16
C GLU A 270 21.49 -18.42 -16.34
N LEU A 271 21.38 -17.19 -15.85
CA LEU A 271 22.47 -16.23 -15.84
C LEU A 271 23.65 -16.73 -14.98
N ALA A 272 23.38 -17.27 -13.78
CA ALA A 272 24.41 -17.85 -12.92
C ALA A 272 25.15 -19.02 -13.61
N ARG A 273 24.42 -19.86 -14.34
CA ARG A 273 25.01 -20.93 -15.16
C ARG A 273 25.81 -20.39 -16.34
N ALA A 274 25.30 -19.34 -17.02
CA ALA A 274 25.97 -18.71 -18.14
C ALA A 274 27.27 -18.01 -17.74
N GLN A 275 27.44 -17.63 -16.48
CA GLN A 275 28.69 -17.06 -15.96
C GLN A 275 29.88 -18.02 -16.06
N ARG A 276 29.67 -19.34 -16.20
CA ARG A 276 30.73 -20.31 -16.49
C ARG A 276 31.37 -20.08 -17.87
N VAL A 277 30.63 -19.47 -18.80
CA VAL A 277 31.18 -19.07 -20.12
C VAL A 277 32.02 -17.81 -19.88
N ARG A 278 33.29 -17.89 -20.25
CA ARG A 278 34.26 -16.81 -20.02
C ARG A 278 34.03 -15.67 -20.99
N ASP A 279 34.11 -14.44 -20.50
CA ASP A 279 34.15 -13.27 -21.34
C ASP A 279 35.54 -13.06 -21.91
N VAL A 280 35.62 -12.38 -23.01
CA VAL A 280 36.88 -12.10 -23.69
C VAL A 280 37.07 -10.59 -23.75
N SER A 281 38.19 -10.10 -23.22
CA SER A 281 38.57 -8.71 -23.39
C SER A 281 39.53 -8.60 -24.55
N VAL A 282 39.25 -7.71 -25.48
CA VAL A 282 40.10 -7.38 -26.63
C VAL A 282 40.61 -5.97 -26.43
N GLY A 283 41.94 -5.83 -26.48
CA GLY A 283 42.60 -4.54 -26.30
C GLY A 283 43.50 -4.18 -27.46
N VAL A 284 43.56 -2.89 -27.76
CA VAL A 284 44.56 -2.33 -28.69
C VAL A 284 45.39 -1.32 -27.91
N GLN A 285 46.70 -1.47 -28.03
CA GLN A 285 47.67 -0.59 -27.39
C GLN A 285 48.60 0.03 -28.41
N VAL A 286 48.84 1.30 -28.29
CA VAL A 286 49.81 2.06 -29.04
C VAL A 286 50.88 2.54 -28.06
N ASP A 287 52.12 2.15 -28.33
CA ASP A 287 53.27 2.55 -27.55
C ASP A 287 54.21 3.44 -28.36
N ARG A 288 54.71 4.45 -27.71
CA ARG A 288 55.76 5.31 -28.21
C ARG A 288 57.00 5.13 -27.34
N TRP A 289 58.06 4.63 -28.00
CA TRP A 289 59.36 4.38 -27.39
C TRP A 289 60.36 5.40 -27.93
N PRO A 290 60.56 6.55 -27.30
CA PRO A 290 61.51 7.53 -27.78
C PRO A 290 62.95 7.03 -27.54
N VAL A 291 63.89 7.52 -28.34
CA VAL A 291 65.32 7.33 -28.08
C VAL A 291 65.69 7.93 -26.74
N SER A 292 66.25 7.14 -25.83
CA SER A 292 66.67 7.58 -24.50
C SER A 292 68.01 6.93 -24.14
N ALA A 293 68.59 7.33 -23.01
CA ALA A 293 69.85 6.75 -22.54
C ALA A 293 69.74 5.26 -22.23
N THR A 294 68.53 4.77 -21.90
CA THR A 294 68.22 3.36 -21.66
C THR A 294 67.73 2.64 -22.92
N ASN A 295 67.37 3.37 -23.96
CA ASN A 295 66.93 2.83 -25.25
C ASN A 295 67.60 3.59 -26.41
N ALA A 296 68.89 3.36 -26.59
CA ALA A 296 69.71 4.03 -27.59
C ALA A 296 69.26 3.76 -29.03
N SER A 297 68.65 2.62 -29.30
CA SER A 297 68.19 2.21 -30.63
C SER A 297 66.80 2.76 -30.97
N GLY A 298 66.00 3.16 -29.98
CA GLY A 298 64.62 3.61 -30.15
C GLY A 298 63.79 2.72 -31.11
N THR A 299 62.79 2.07 -30.64
CA THR A 299 61.92 1.21 -31.48
C THR A 299 60.84 1.97 -32.25
N GLY A 300 60.72 3.31 -31.97
CA GLY A 300 59.67 4.12 -32.60
C GLY A 300 58.27 3.86 -31.98
N ASN A 301 57.26 3.77 -32.86
CA ASN A 301 55.89 3.49 -32.42
C ASN A 301 55.57 2.03 -32.67
N THR A 302 54.94 1.36 -31.70
CA THR A 302 54.45 -0.01 -31.83
C THR A 302 52.96 -0.06 -31.62
N VAL A 303 52.28 -0.96 -32.31
CA VAL A 303 50.86 -1.26 -32.11
C VAL A 303 50.74 -2.72 -31.71
N SER A 304 50.09 -2.95 -30.59
CA SER A 304 49.89 -4.28 -30.02
C SER A 304 48.41 -4.59 -29.83
N VAL A 305 48.02 -5.84 -30.07
CA VAL A 305 46.66 -6.33 -29.82
C VAL A 305 46.72 -7.34 -28.67
N PHE A 306 45.83 -7.20 -27.75
CA PHE A 306 45.75 -8.05 -26.53
C PHE A 306 44.44 -8.80 -26.51
N PHE A 307 44.52 -10.05 -26.09
CA PHE A 307 43.36 -10.89 -25.77
C PHE A 307 43.52 -11.35 -24.32
N SER A 308 42.52 -11.07 -23.49
CA SER A 308 42.51 -11.49 -22.08
C SER A 308 41.26 -12.32 -21.80
N VAL A 309 41.45 -13.48 -21.18
CA VAL A 309 40.39 -14.40 -20.80
C VAL A 309 40.65 -14.83 -19.36
N PRO A 310 39.71 -14.66 -18.43
CA PRO A 310 39.86 -15.11 -17.06
C PRO A 310 39.89 -16.65 -16.99
N LEU A 311 40.84 -17.22 -16.23
CA LEU A 311 40.98 -18.66 -16.05
C LEU A 311 40.34 -19.07 -14.70
N PHE A 312 39.24 -19.79 -14.73
CA PHE A 312 38.59 -20.34 -13.52
C PHE A 312 39.27 -21.63 -13.09
N VAL A 313 40.45 -21.50 -12.48
CA VAL A 313 41.27 -22.66 -12.08
C VAL A 313 40.98 -23.13 -10.64
N ARG A 314 40.31 -22.32 -9.82
CA ARG A 314 40.07 -22.61 -8.41
C ARG A 314 38.64 -23.04 -8.10
N HIS A 315 37.66 -22.56 -8.85
CA HIS A 315 36.24 -22.84 -8.67
C HIS A 315 35.48 -22.70 -10.00
N GLY A 316 34.36 -23.42 -10.15
CA GLY A 316 33.47 -23.40 -11.33
C GLY A 316 32.15 -22.67 -11.05
N LEU A 317 32.12 -21.71 -10.12
CA LEU A 317 30.92 -20.94 -9.71
C LEU A 317 29.82 -21.81 -9.09
N GLU A 318 30.19 -22.90 -8.38
CA GLU A 318 29.24 -23.83 -7.79
C GLU A 318 28.38 -23.14 -6.73
N GLY A 319 28.97 -22.23 -5.94
CA GLY A 319 28.29 -21.50 -4.87
C GLY A 319 27.22 -20.56 -5.42
N GLU A 320 27.53 -19.80 -6.49
CA GLU A 320 26.61 -18.89 -7.15
C GLU A 320 25.44 -19.62 -7.80
N ILE A 321 25.71 -20.77 -8.42
CA ILE A 321 24.67 -21.60 -9.04
C ILE A 321 23.79 -22.24 -7.95
N ALA A 322 24.37 -22.80 -6.89
CA ALA A 322 23.62 -23.37 -5.79
C ALA A 322 22.74 -22.31 -5.11
N ARG A 323 23.25 -21.09 -4.93
CA ARG A 323 22.45 -19.96 -4.41
C ARG A 323 21.28 -19.63 -5.31
N ALA A 324 21.48 -19.53 -6.62
CA ALA A 324 20.42 -19.25 -7.57
C ALA A 324 19.34 -20.35 -7.61
N GLU A 325 19.71 -21.60 -7.41
CA GLU A 325 18.76 -22.72 -7.31
C GLU A 325 17.92 -22.65 -6.03
N VAL A 326 18.50 -22.28 -4.90
CA VAL A 326 17.76 -22.03 -3.66
C VAL A 326 16.80 -20.83 -3.82
N ASP A 327 17.26 -19.75 -4.43
CA ASP A 327 16.43 -18.57 -4.68
C ASP A 327 15.24 -18.90 -5.60
N LEU A 328 15.43 -19.75 -6.61
CA LEU A 328 14.36 -20.29 -7.46
C LEU A 328 13.36 -21.14 -6.65
N ALA A 329 13.85 -22.02 -5.78
CA ALA A 329 12.98 -22.82 -4.92
C ALA A 329 12.15 -21.94 -3.97
N ASN A 330 12.74 -20.89 -3.41
CA ASN A 330 12.07 -19.90 -2.57
C ASN A 330 11.01 -19.09 -3.35
N ALA A 331 11.30 -18.75 -4.60
CA ALA A 331 10.34 -18.06 -5.46
C ALA A 331 9.10 -18.95 -5.75
N ARG A 332 9.29 -20.24 -6.03
CA ARG A 332 8.20 -21.21 -6.20
C ARG A 332 7.31 -21.32 -4.95
N GLU A 333 7.95 -21.40 -3.78
CA GLU A 333 7.21 -21.44 -2.52
C GLU A 333 6.47 -20.13 -2.25
N THR A 334 7.02 -18.99 -2.68
CA THR A 334 6.35 -17.68 -2.57
C THR A 334 5.08 -17.63 -3.43
N VAL A 335 5.10 -18.15 -4.66
CA VAL A 335 3.91 -18.28 -5.50
C VAL A 335 2.85 -19.15 -4.82
N ARG A 336 3.25 -20.31 -4.29
CA ARG A 336 2.33 -21.21 -3.59
C ARG A 336 1.69 -20.52 -2.39
N ARG A 337 2.46 -19.80 -1.58
CA ARG A 337 1.94 -19.04 -0.43
C ARG A 337 0.98 -17.93 -0.85
N ALA A 338 1.28 -17.19 -1.91
CA ALA A 338 0.40 -16.14 -2.43
C ALA A 338 -0.95 -16.72 -2.90
N GLN A 339 -0.94 -17.85 -3.60
CA GLN A 339 -2.16 -18.55 -4.02
C GLN A 339 -3.01 -19.03 -2.84
N LEU A 340 -2.39 -19.66 -1.84
CA LEU A 340 -3.09 -20.11 -0.64
C LEU A 340 -3.67 -18.93 0.16
N ALA A 341 -2.92 -17.84 0.29
CA ALA A 341 -3.41 -16.61 0.92
C ALA A 341 -4.62 -16.03 0.18
N ALA A 342 -4.58 -16.01 -1.16
CA ALA A 342 -5.70 -15.54 -1.97
C ALA A 342 -6.98 -16.37 -1.77
N LEU A 343 -6.85 -17.70 -1.70
CA LEU A 343 -7.98 -18.61 -1.43
C LEU A 343 -8.52 -18.42 -0.01
N SER A 344 -7.63 -18.32 0.98
CA SER A 344 -7.99 -18.09 2.38
C SER A 344 -8.73 -16.77 2.57
N ASP A 345 -8.21 -15.68 2.00
CA ASP A 345 -8.83 -14.35 2.05
C ASP A 345 -10.24 -14.37 1.44
N LEU A 346 -10.41 -15.06 0.32
CA LEU A 346 -11.71 -15.19 -0.33
C LEU A 346 -12.71 -15.92 0.56
N ALA A 347 -12.31 -17.05 1.14
CA ALA A 347 -13.17 -17.86 2.03
C ALA A 347 -13.56 -17.06 3.29
N GLN A 348 -12.58 -16.39 3.94
CA GLN A 348 -12.84 -15.56 5.11
C GLN A 348 -13.75 -14.37 4.79
N THR A 349 -13.54 -13.72 3.64
CA THR A 349 -14.35 -12.56 3.24
C THR A 349 -15.80 -12.99 2.97
N ARG A 350 -16.00 -14.12 2.32
CA ARG A 350 -17.35 -14.71 2.11
C ARG A 350 -18.06 -15.00 3.43
N SER A 351 -17.37 -15.65 4.37
CA SER A 351 -17.93 -15.96 5.69
C SER A 351 -18.29 -14.69 6.47
N ARG A 352 -17.37 -13.70 6.50
CA ARG A 352 -17.61 -12.41 7.18
C ARG A 352 -18.80 -11.66 6.55
N TRP A 353 -18.90 -11.68 5.23
CA TRP A 353 -19.99 -11.04 4.51
C TRP A 353 -21.34 -11.71 4.83
N ALA A 354 -21.41 -13.05 4.79
CA ALA A 354 -22.62 -13.79 5.11
C ALA A 354 -23.07 -13.50 6.55
N ALA A 355 -22.15 -13.54 7.52
CA ALA A 355 -22.45 -13.20 8.90
C ALA A 355 -22.90 -11.74 9.08
N ALA A 356 -22.32 -10.80 8.32
CA ALA A 356 -22.74 -9.39 8.35
C ALA A 356 -24.13 -9.19 7.75
N ALA A 357 -24.46 -9.90 6.67
CA ALA A 357 -25.77 -9.86 6.04
C ALA A 357 -26.87 -10.36 6.98
N VAL A 358 -26.65 -11.50 7.66
CA VAL A 358 -27.57 -12.05 8.66
C VAL A 358 -27.74 -11.08 9.84
N ARG A 359 -26.64 -10.56 10.40
CA ARG A 359 -26.71 -9.58 11.49
C ARG A 359 -27.50 -8.34 11.10
N ARG A 360 -27.32 -7.85 9.89
CA ARG A 360 -28.07 -6.69 9.40
C ARG A 360 -29.56 -6.99 9.31
N TRP A 361 -29.92 -8.15 8.74
CA TRP A 361 -31.31 -8.55 8.63
C TRP A 361 -31.98 -8.70 10.00
N LEU A 362 -31.34 -9.41 10.94
CA LEU A 362 -31.83 -9.51 12.32
C LEU A 362 -32.02 -8.14 13.00
N ALA A 363 -31.06 -7.20 12.79
CA ALA A 363 -31.13 -5.88 13.38
C ALA A 363 -32.28 -5.04 12.79
N SER A 364 -32.49 -5.08 11.46
CA SER A 364 -33.48 -4.23 10.78
C SER A 364 -34.90 -4.78 10.82
N ASP A 365 -35.05 -6.10 10.65
CA ASP A 365 -36.37 -6.70 10.45
C ASP A 365 -36.97 -7.30 11.73
N GLU A 366 -36.14 -7.63 12.73
CA GLU A 366 -36.60 -8.21 13.99
C GLU A 366 -36.35 -7.34 15.20
N LEU A 367 -35.07 -6.97 15.46
CA LEU A 367 -34.69 -6.31 16.71
C LEU A 367 -35.18 -4.86 16.80
N ALA A 368 -35.04 -4.06 15.76
CA ALA A 368 -35.44 -2.66 15.80
C ALA A 368 -36.97 -2.52 15.97
N PRO A 369 -37.84 -3.22 15.20
CA PRO A 369 -39.30 -3.13 15.40
C PRO A 369 -39.76 -3.69 16.74
N ALA A 370 -39.09 -4.71 17.27
CA ALA A 370 -39.41 -5.25 18.60
C ALA A 370 -39.05 -4.25 19.70
N ALA A 371 -37.86 -3.67 19.65
CA ALA A 371 -37.41 -2.67 20.61
C ALA A 371 -38.26 -1.37 20.56
N GLU A 372 -38.70 -0.93 19.37
CA GLU A 372 -39.62 0.19 19.22
C GLU A 372 -40.96 -0.08 19.89
N ARG A 373 -41.51 -1.28 19.72
CA ARG A 373 -42.76 -1.69 20.41
C ARG A 373 -42.63 -1.70 21.94
N VAL A 374 -41.50 -2.23 22.44
CA VAL A 374 -41.22 -2.25 23.89
C VAL A 374 -41.10 -0.83 24.45
N ALA A 375 -40.35 0.05 23.74
CA ALA A 375 -40.21 1.43 24.17
C ALA A 375 -41.54 2.21 24.18
N ALA A 376 -42.36 2.05 23.12
CA ALA A 376 -43.69 2.68 23.02
C ALA A 376 -44.64 2.14 24.08
N GLY A 377 -44.60 0.83 24.37
CA GLY A 377 -45.38 0.20 25.44
C GLY A 377 -45.02 0.72 26.84
N ALA A 378 -43.72 0.82 27.13
CA ALA A 378 -43.24 1.36 28.40
C ALA A 378 -43.61 2.84 28.56
N GLU A 379 -43.54 3.66 27.52
CA GLU A 379 -44.00 5.04 27.57
C GLU A 379 -45.50 5.19 27.83
N LEU A 380 -46.32 4.35 27.20
CA LEU A 380 -47.76 4.33 27.43
C LEU A 380 -48.12 3.90 28.86
N ALA A 381 -47.48 2.84 29.36
CA ALA A 381 -47.66 2.35 30.71
C ALA A 381 -47.26 3.40 31.77
N TYR A 382 -46.14 4.10 31.54
CA TYR A 382 -45.74 5.21 32.40
C TYR A 382 -46.74 6.36 32.43
N ARG A 383 -47.26 6.78 31.27
CA ARG A 383 -48.31 7.84 31.21
C ARG A 383 -49.58 7.45 31.95
N ARG A 384 -49.88 6.15 32.08
CA ARG A 384 -51.01 5.61 32.82
C ARG A 384 -50.68 5.31 34.30
N GLY A 385 -49.47 5.59 34.74
CA GLY A 385 -49.03 5.34 36.12
C GLY A 385 -48.76 3.87 36.46
N ALA A 386 -48.72 2.99 35.44
CA ALA A 386 -48.56 1.53 35.62
C ALA A 386 -47.10 1.07 35.73
N THR A 387 -46.13 1.89 35.33
CA THR A 387 -44.69 1.59 35.42
C THR A 387 -43.88 2.78 35.87
N SER A 388 -42.67 2.52 36.37
CA SER A 388 -41.73 3.55 36.81
C SER A 388 -41.08 4.27 35.62
N LEU A 389 -40.57 5.48 35.84
CA LEU A 389 -39.76 6.19 34.85
C LEU A 389 -38.48 5.42 34.51
N LEU A 390 -37.96 4.64 35.47
CA LEU A 390 -36.78 3.79 35.28
C LEU A 390 -37.04 2.73 34.22
N ASP A 391 -38.20 2.09 34.20
CA ASP A 391 -38.59 1.07 33.21
C ASP A 391 -38.64 1.65 31.77
N VAL A 392 -39.09 2.92 31.65
CA VAL A 392 -39.07 3.64 30.37
C VAL A 392 -37.64 3.87 29.91
N PHE A 393 -36.72 4.20 30.83
CA PHE A 393 -35.30 4.34 30.46
C PHE A 393 -34.66 3.05 30.04
N ASP A 394 -34.93 1.94 30.72
CA ASP A 394 -34.41 0.63 30.37
C ASP A 394 -34.97 0.17 29.02
N ALA A 395 -36.25 0.40 28.74
CA ALA A 395 -36.84 0.15 27.45
C ALA A 395 -36.20 1.00 26.32
N ARG A 396 -35.99 2.29 26.56
CA ARG A 396 -35.28 3.18 25.64
C ARG A 396 -33.80 2.81 25.47
N ARG A 397 -33.16 2.32 26.53
CA ARG A 397 -31.79 1.82 26.50
C ARG A 397 -31.69 0.56 25.64
N SER A 398 -32.63 -0.38 25.73
CA SER A 398 -32.71 -1.57 24.92
C SER A 398 -32.98 -1.24 23.45
N LEU A 399 -33.73 -0.18 23.13
CA LEU A 399 -33.92 0.34 21.77
C LEU A 399 -32.63 0.84 21.12
N ARG A 400 -31.68 1.38 21.91
CA ARG A 400 -30.43 1.92 21.36
C ARG A 400 -29.48 0.86 20.82
N ALA A 401 -29.49 -0.35 21.37
CA ALA A 401 -28.61 -1.43 20.92
C ALA A 401 -28.88 -1.84 19.44
N PRO A 402 -30.11 -2.10 19.03
CA PRO A 402 -30.44 -2.33 17.62
C PRO A 402 -30.33 -1.07 16.75
N LEU A 403 -30.64 0.13 17.28
CA LEU A 403 -30.45 1.39 16.52
C LEU A 403 -28.98 1.70 16.26
N ARG A 404 -28.04 1.30 17.10
CA ARG A 404 -26.60 1.36 16.84
C ARG A 404 -26.23 0.49 15.64
N CYS A 405 -26.86 -0.65 15.45
CA CYS A 405 -26.72 -1.51 14.30
C CYS A 405 -27.52 -0.99 13.09
N TRP A 406 -28.69 -0.40 13.34
CA TRP A 406 -29.63 0.11 12.34
C TRP A 406 -29.22 1.50 11.79
N ALA A 407 -28.61 2.38 12.59
CA ALA A 407 -28.04 3.65 12.10
C ALA A 407 -26.93 3.40 11.09
N CYS A 408 -26.20 2.29 11.25
CA CYS A 408 -25.30 1.78 10.23
C CYS A 408 -26.01 1.27 8.96
N CYS A 409 -27.34 1.10 8.97
CA CYS A 409 -28.12 0.41 7.94
C CYS A 409 -29.34 1.20 7.44
N ARG A 410 -29.50 2.49 7.82
CA ARG A 410 -30.70 3.29 7.50
C ARG A 410 -30.94 3.44 6.01
N TRP A 411 -31.94 2.70 5.52
CA TRP A 411 -32.49 2.81 4.17
C TRP A 411 -33.45 3.98 4.11
N PRO A 412 -33.47 4.80 3.04
CA PRO A 412 -34.54 5.75 2.85
C PRO A 412 -35.87 5.01 2.68
N SER A 413 -36.86 5.41 3.44
CA SER A 413 -38.17 4.80 3.63
C SER A 413 -39.09 4.71 2.40
N ARG A 414 -38.56 4.87 1.18
CA ARG A 414 -39.34 4.85 -0.08
C ARG A 414 -39.50 3.50 -0.77
N MET A 415 -39.00 2.39 -0.22
CA MET A 415 -39.21 1.05 -0.80
C MET A 415 -39.99 0.09 0.11
N ARG A 416 -41.10 0.53 0.69
CA ARG A 416 -42.08 -0.37 1.38
C ARG A 416 -42.91 -1.23 0.42
N SER A 417 -42.71 -1.18 -0.90
CA SER A 417 -43.57 -1.84 -1.89
C SER A 417 -43.06 -3.19 -2.43
N VAL A 418 -41.93 -3.73 -1.95
CA VAL A 418 -41.47 -5.07 -2.36
C VAL A 418 -41.65 -6.08 -1.20
N ARG A 419 -42.86 -6.13 -0.64
CA ARG A 419 -43.27 -7.12 0.37
C ARG A 419 -44.00 -8.31 -0.25
N ARG A 420 -43.64 -8.79 -1.43
CA ARG A 420 -44.21 -10.03 -1.97
C ARG A 420 -43.19 -10.81 -2.80
N LEU A 421 -42.23 -11.43 -2.15
CA LEU A 421 -41.58 -12.66 -2.63
C LEU A 421 -41.20 -13.50 -1.40
N LYS A 422 -42.23 -13.95 -0.63
CA LYS A 422 -42.13 -15.12 0.19
C LYS A 422 -42.32 -16.33 -0.73
N GLY A 423 -41.24 -17.00 -1.10
CA GLY A 423 -41.32 -18.19 -1.91
C GLY A 423 -40.00 -18.98 -1.88
N ARG A 424 -40.01 -20.03 -1.05
CA ARG A 424 -39.11 -21.20 -1.09
C ARG A 424 -37.63 -21.02 -0.86
N TRP A 425 -37.24 -21.36 0.35
CA TRP A 425 -35.92 -21.89 0.64
C TRP A 425 -35.91 -23.39 0.33
N PRO A 426 -34.94 -23.93 -0.45
CA PRO A 426 -34.63 -25.36 -0.41
C PRO A 426 -33.83 -25.64 0.85
N SER A 427 -34.22 -26.69 1.55
CA SER A 427 -33.57 -27.33 2.68
C SER A 427 -32.12 -27.72 2.33
N LEU A 428 -31.20 -27.40 3.23
CA LEU A 428 -29.78 -27.68 3.45
C LEU A 428 -28.81 -26.63 2.98
#